data_572e3a47e67040743f5222aef22fc603
#
_entry.id   572e3a47e67040743f5222aef22fc603
#
_cell.length_a   1.000
_cell.length_b   1.000
_cell.length_c   1.000
_cell.angle_alpha   90.00
_cell.angle_beta   90.00
_cell.angle_gamma   90.00
#
_symmetry.space_group_name_H-M   'P 1'
#
loop_
_entity.id
_entity.type
_entity.pdbx_description
1 polymer ?
#
loop_
_entity_poly.entity_id
_entity_poly.type
_entity_poly.pdbx_seq_one_letter_code
_entity_poly.pdbx_strand_id
1 'polypeptide(L)'
;DWSSDVCSSDLVARRESARLVLKKIQEIAGPSSPVILTGDFNVDQTDEVFTILSSSGLQDAFTYAERRLAPNGTFNDFDTELKTESRIDHIFVSQGFRVRRYAILTDSYWTEKPQATIQGSGNAPEELKLKKHIRRAPSDHYPVLAKLSYQGK
;
A
#
# COMPACT_ATOMS: atom_id res chain seq x y z
N ASP A 1 15.75 -2.76 28.41
CA ASP A 1 14.61 -3.12 27.55
C ASP A 1 14.45 -2.05 26.46
N TRP A 2 15.37 -2.06 25.50
CA TRP A 2 15.47 -1.05 24.42
C TRP A 2 14.35 -1.16 23.39
N SER A 3 13.64 -2.29 23.33
CA SER A 3 12.63 -2.54 22.28
C SER A 3 11.30 -1.83 22.53
N SER A 4 10.93 -1.58 23.79
CA SER A 4 9.66 -0.92 24.12
C SER A 4 9.69 0.60 23.93
N ASP A 5 10.84 1.24 24.21
CA ASP A 5 10.97 2.71 24.13
C ASP A 5 11.06 3.21 22.69
N VAL A 6 11.73 2.47 21.80
CA VAL A 6 11.80 2.81 20.38
C VAL A 6 10.41 2.69 19.72
N CYS A 7 9.63 1.67 20.06
CA CYS A 7 8.29 1.49 19.53
C CYS A 7 7.32 2.60 19.98
N SER A 8 7.40 3.06 21.23
CA SER A 8 6.53 4.11 21.75
C SER A 8 6.86 5.49 21.18
N SER A 9 8.15 5.83 21.04
CA SER A 9 8.60 7.10 20.45
C SER A 9 8.22 7.20 18.95
N ASP A 10 8.28 6.09 18.22
CA ASP A 10 7.93 6.03 16.82
C ASP A 10 6.42 6.23 16.62
N LEU A 11 5.58 5.64 17.46
CA LEU A 11 4.14 5.85 17.42
C LEU A 11 3.74 7.30 17.74
N VAL A 12 4.42 7.93 18.72
CA VAL A 12 4.19 9.35 19.02
C VAL A 12 4.58 10.21 17.83
N ALA A 13 5.74 9.97 17.21
CA ALA A 13 6.20 10.70 16.04
C ALA A 13 5.23 10.57 14.86
N ARG A 14 4.68 9.38 14.61
CA ARG A 14 3.70 9.15 13.54
C ARG A 14 2.39 9.91 13.79
N ARG A 15 1.88 9.92 15.03
CA ARG A 15 0.69 10.71 15.41
C ARG A 15 0.90 12.20 15.20
N GLU A 16 2.02 12.74 15.67
CA GLU A 16 2.34 14.15 15.49
C GLU A 16 2.55 14.49 14.01
N SER A 17 3.13 13.60 13.21
CA SER A 17 3.23 13.75 11.76
C SER A 17 1.86 13.82 11.09
N ALA A 18 0.91 12.94 11.47
CA ALA A 18 -0.46 12.99 10.96
C ALA A 18 -1.15 14.33 11.30
N ARG A 19 -1.04 14.79 12.54
CA ARG A 19 -1.58 16.11 12.96
C ARG A 19 -0.94 17.25 12.20
N LEU A 20 0.38 17.20 11.98
CA LEU A 20 1.10 18.21 11.21
C LEU A 20 0.63 18.23 9.75
N VAL A 21 0.44 17.07 9.13
CA VAL A 21 -0.10 16.97 7.76
C VAL A 21 -1.49 17.62 7.68
N LEU A 22 -2.39 17.30 8.60
CA LEU A 22 -3.73 17.91 8.65
C LEU A 22 -3.68 19.43 8.83
N LYS A 23 -2.79 19.90 9.72
CA LYS A 23 -2.54 21.34 9.90
C LYS A 23 -2.04 21.98 8.60
N LYS A 24 -1.09 21.35 7.91
CA LYS A 24 -0.56 21.86 6.63
C LYS A 24 -1.60 21.85 5.51
N ILE A 25 -2.44 20.84 5.43
CA ILE A 25 -3.58 20.82 4.51
C ILE A 25 -4.49 22.04 4.76
N GLN A 26 -4.82 22.31 6.01
CA GLN A 26 -5.66 23.46 6.38
C GLN A 26 -4.99 24.80 6.05
N GLU A 27 -3.70 24.93 6.33
CA GLU A 27 -2.93 26.15 6.05
C GLU A 27 -2.80 26.44 4.55
N ILE A 28 -2.56 25.40 3.73
CA ILE A 28 -2.25 25.53 2.30
C ILE A 28 -3.51 25.54 1.44
N ALA A 29 -4.39 24.56 1.65
CA ALA A 29 -5.59 24.38 0.85
C ALA A 29 -6.80 25.15 1.39
N GLY A 30 -6.82 25.42 2.68
CA GLY A 30 -7.98 26.02 3.35
C GLY A 30 -9.17 25.05 3.46
N PRO A 31 -10.29 25.52 4.04
CA PRO A 31 -11.41 24.63 4.41
C PRO A 31 -12.28 24.16 3.24
N SER A 32 -12.13 24.77 2.07
CA SER A 32 -13.04 24.54 0.94
C SER A 32 -12.42 23.90 -0.28
N SER A 33 -11.10 23.74 -0.29
CA SER A 33 -10.39 23.16 -1.43
C SER A 33 -10.54 21.64 -1.47
N PRO A 34 -10.63 21.05 -2.66
CA PRO A 34 -10.54 19.60 -2.80
C PRO A 34 -9.13 19.11 -2.45
N VAL A 35 -9.06 18.06 -1.64
CA VAL A 35 -7.80 17.48 -1.15
C VAL A 35 -7.75 16.00 -1.49
N ILE A 36 -6.62 15.57 -2.00
CA ILE A 36 -6.23 14.15 -2.12
C ILE A 36 -4.91 14.00 -1.38
N LEU A 37 -4.89 13.16 -0.35
CA LEU A 37 -3.71 12.83 0.44
C LEU A 37 -3.32 11.39 0.16
N THR A 38 -2.10 11.15 -0.31
CA THR A 38 -1.60 9.82 -0.63
C THR A 38 -0.22 9.60 -0.01
N GLY A 39 0.09 8.37 0.34
CA GLY A 39 1.43 7.99 0.80
C GLY A 39 1.46 6.62 1.47
N ASP A 40 2.68 6.19 1.73
CA ASP A 40 2.98 5.18 2.72
C ASP A 40 3.01 5.84 4.11
N PHE A 41 2.09 5.44 4.98
CA PHE A 41 1.97 5.97 6.33
C PHE A 41 2.66 5.08 7.37
N ASN A 42 3.17 3.93 6.95
CA ASN A 42 3.76 2.91 7.82
C ASN A 42 2.85 2.49 8.99
N VAL A 43 1.54 2.65 8.81
CA VAL A 43 0.49 2.23 9.74
C VAL A 43 -0.68 1.65 8.95
N ASP A 44 -1.27 0.62 9.48
CA ASP A 44 -2.42 0.00 8.84
C ASP A 44 -3.76 0.64 9.27
N GLN A 45 -4.83 0.13 8.72
CA GLN A 45 -6.20 0.62 8.94
C GLN A 45 -6.71 0.44 10.37
N THR A 46 -5.99 -0.26 11.24
CA THR A 46 -6.36 -0.49 12.66
C THR A 46 -5.65 0.47 13.60
N ASP A 47 -4.66 1.21 13.10
CA ASP A 47 -3.83 2.13 13.89
C ASP A 47 -4.57 3.44 14.23
N GLU A 48 -4.17 4.05 15.34
CA GLU A 48 -4.69 5.35 15.76
C GLU A 48 -4.40 6.47 14.75
N VAL A 49 -3.27 6.42 14.06
CA VAL A 49 -2.90 7.39 13.02
C VAL A 49 -3.91 7.37 11.88
N PHE A 50 -4.32 6.17 11.43
CA PHE A 50 -5.38 6.04 10.45
C PHE A 50 -6.69 6.65 10.94
N THR A 51 -7.03 6.45 12.22
CA THR A 51 -8.22 7.05 12.85
C THR A 51 -8.13 8.57 12.89
N ILE A 52 -6.97 9.15 13.22
CA ILE A 52 -6.74 10.62 13.21
C ILE A 52 -7.04 11.19 11.83
N LEU A 53 -6.51 10.56 10.77
CA LEU A 53 -6.69 11.03 9.39
C LEU A 53 -8.15 10.87 8.92
N SER A 54 -8.77 9.71 9.15
CA SER A 54 -10.14 9.44 8.71
C SER A 54 -11.21 10.23 9.48
N SER A 55 -10.93 10.62 10.73
CA SER A 55 -11.82 11.46 11.54
C SER A 55 -11.73 12.96 11.25
N SER A 56 -10.76 13.39 10.43
CA SER A 56 -10.53 14.81 10.09
C SER A 56 -11.45 15.36 9.00
N GLY A 57 -12.39 14.57 8.51
CA GLY A 57 -13.23 14.88 7.34
C GLY A 57 -12.66 14.35 6.03
N LEU A 58 -11.49 13.71 6.05
CA LEU A 58 -10.96 12.94 4.94
C LEU A 58 -11.57 11.54 4.92
N GLN A 59 -11.90 11.05 3.75
CA GLN A 59 -12.49 9.73 3.50
C GLN A 59 -11.42 8.79 2.97
N ASP A 60 -11.24 7.63 3.60
CA ASP A 60 -10.37 6.57 3.06
C ASP A 60 -10.96 6.01 1.76
N ALA A 61 -10.21 6.10 0.68
CA ALA A 61 -10.67 5.69 -0.64
C ALA A 61 -10.99 4.18 -0.73
N PHE A 62 -10.33 3.34 0.06
CA PHE A 62 -10.68 1.92 0.13
C PHE A 62 -12.09 1.73 0.70
N THR A 63 -12.38 2.39 1.82
CA THR A 63 -13.66 2.25 2.53
C THR A 63 -14.83 2.78 1.70
N TYR A 64 -14.64 3.92 1.03
CA TYR A 64 -15.70 4.62 0.29
C TYR A 64 -15.80 4.23 -1.19
N ALA A 65 -14.96 3.30 -1.67
CA ALA A 65 -15.03 2.85 -3.05
C ALA A 65 -16.30 2.07 -3.36
N GLU A 66 -16.97 2.43 -4.46
CA GLU A 66 -18.14 1.69 -4.99
C GLU A 66 -17.77 0.27 -5.41
N ARG A 67 -16.56 0.09 -5.93
CA ARG A 67 -16.00 -1.21 -6.32
C ARG A 67 -14.55 -1.31 -5.93
N ARG A 68 -14.16 -2.46 -5.39
CA ARG A 68 -12.80 -2.74 -4.91
C ARG A 68 -12.25 -4.00 -5.53
N LEU A 69 -10.97 -3.96 -5.90
CA LEU A 69 -10.14 -5.11 -6.20
C LEU A 69 -8.88 -5.02 -5.32
N ALA A 70 -8.90 -5.69 -4.20
CA ALA A 70 -7.79 -5.68 -3.24
C ALA A 70 -7.53 -7.12 -2.76
N PRO A 71 -6.85 -7.92 -3.59
CA PRO A 71 -6.61 -9.34 -3.28
C PRO A 71 -5.54 -9.55 -2.20
N ASN A 72 -4.84 -8.49 -1.80
CA ASN A 72 -3.80 -8.49 -0.77
C ASN A 72 -3.74 -7.11 -0.08
N GLY A 73 -2.99 -7.00 1.01
CA GLY A 73 -2.53 -5.74 1.56
C GLY A 73 -1.54 -5.02 0.63
N THR A 74 -0.99 -3.89 1.07
CA THR A 74 -0.13 -3.06 0.21
C THR A 74 1.35 -3.39 0.32
N PHE A 75 1.82 -3.96 1.42
CA PHE A 75 3.20 -4.37 1.63
C PHE A 75 3.40 -5.86 1.32
N ASN A 76 4.44 -6.21 0.60
CA ASN A 76 4.74 -7.59 0.19
C ASN A 76 6.16 -8.07 0.53
N ASP A 77 7.06 -7.17 0.97
CA ASP A 77 8.45 -7.50 1.32
C ASP A 77 9.20 -8.28 0.21
N PHE A 78 8.90 -8.00 -1.06
CA PHE A 78 9.37 -8.76 -2.23
C PHE A 78 8.96 -10.25 -2.25
N ASP A 79 8.11 -10.68 -1.31
CA ASP A 79 7.53 -12.03 -1.29
C ASP A 79 6.19 -12.05 -2.03
N THR A 80 6.20 -12.66 -3.21
CA THR A 80 4.99 -12.77 -4.05
C THR A 80 3.94 -13.74 -3.50
N GLU A 81 4.28 -14.52 -2.48
CA GLU A 81 3.37 -15.47 -1.81
C GLU A 81 2.80 -14.91 -0.50
N LEU A 82 3.35 -13.79 0.00
CA LEU A 82 2.87 -13.15 1.22
C LEU A 82 1.41 -12.72 1.07
N LYS A 83 0.56 -13.17 1.99
CA LYS A 83 -0.85 -12.78 2.07
C LYS A 83 -1.08 -12.00 3.36
N THR A 84 -1.64 -10.81 3.22
CA THR A 84 -1.95 -9.93 4.34
C THR A 84 -3.17 -9.08 4.00
N GLU A 85 -3.86 -8.58 5.00
CA GLU A 85 -4.93 -7.59 4.88
C GLU A 85 -4.43 -6.18 5.28
N SER A 86 -3.20 -6.08 5.77
CA SER A 86 -2.59 -4.82 6.21
C SER A 86 -2.34 -3.90 5.02
N ARG A 87 -2.91 -2.71 5.07
CA ARG A 87 -2.73 -1.64 4.09
C ARG A 87 -2.01 -0.49 4.76
N ILE A 88 -0.77 -0.25 4.39
CA ILE A 88 0.04 0.85 4.93
C ILE A 88 0.15 2.02 3.95
N ASP A 89 -0.22 1.77 2.68
CA ASP A 89 -0.35 2.80 1.65
C ASP A 89 -1.81 3.20 1.52
N HIS A 90 -2.12 4.46 1.75
CA HIS A 90 -3.47 4.97 1.78
C HIS A 90 -3.70 6.10 0.78
N ILE A 91 -4.95 6.21 0.32
CA ILE A 91 -5.47 7.35 -0.42
C ILE A 91 -6.65 7.90 0.36
N PHE A 92 -6.50 9.11 0.88
CA PHE A 92 -7.58 9.84 1.53
C PHE A 92 -8.05 10.97 0.61
N VAL A 93 -9.35 11.22 0.59
CA VAL A 93 -9.96 12.26 -0.22
C VAL A 93 -10.91 13.12 0.63
N SER A 94 -10.96 14.42 0.37
CA SER A 94 -11.94 15.30 1.01
C SER A 94 -13.36 15.04 0.50
N GLN A 95 -14.35 15.58 1.21
CA GLN A 95 -15.74 15.58 0.74
C GLN A 95 -15.85 16.23 -0.65
N GLY A 96 -16.81 15.76 -1.46
CA GLY A 96 -16.97 16.17 -2.86
C GLY A 96 -16.30 15.24 -3.86
N PHE A 97 -15.39 14.38 -3.42
CA PHE A 97 -14.92 13.28 -4.24
C PHE A 97 -15.82 12.04 -4.09
N ARG A 98 -16.12 11.41 -5.22
CA ARG A 98 -16.75 10.10 -5.28
C ARG A 98 -15.68 9.09 -5.72
N VAL A 99 -15.45 8.08 -4.90
CA VAL A 99 -14.49 7.01 -5.20
C VAL A 99 -15.21 5.92 -6.00
N ARG A 100 -15.01 5.91 -7.30
CA ARG A 100 -15.66 4.96 -8.22
C ARG A 100 -15.05 3.56 -8.12
N ARG A 101 -13.73 3.50 -8.05
CA ARG A 101 -12.99 2.23 -7.99
C ARG A 101 -11.76 2.41 -7.11
N TYR A 102 -11.39 1.34 -6.45
CA TYR A 102 -10.12 1.21 -5.74
C TYR A 102 -9.50 -0.12 -6.08
N ALA A 103 -8.19 -0.17 -6.25
CA ALA A 103 -7.45 -1.41 -6.49
C ALA A 103 -6.08 -1.39 -5.82
N ILE A 104 -5.63 -2.57 -5.38
CA ILE A 104 -4.24 -2.87 -5.06
C ILE A 104 -3.73 -3.75 -6.19
N LEU A 105 -2.72 -3.28 -6.94
CA LEU A 105 -2.22 -3.93 -8.14
C LEU A 105 -1.10 -4.91 -7.76
N THR A 106 -1.45 -6.20 -7.68
CA THR A 106 -0.53 -7.28 -7.27
C THR A 106 0.23 -7.88 -8.44
N ASP A 107 0.68 -7.03 -9.36
CA ASP A 107 1.43 -7.46 -10.54
C ASP A 107 2.80 -8.04 -10.16
N SER A 108 3.20 -9.04 -10.91
CA SER A 108 4.47 -9.73 -10.73
C SER A 108 5.03 -10.19 -12.07
N TYR A 109 6.30 -10.49 -12.11
CA TYR A 109 6.98 -10.95 -13.31
C TYR A 109 7.87 -12.15 -13.03
N TRP A 110 8.23 -12.87 -14.08
CA TRP A 110 9.10 -14.03 -13.99
C TRP A 110 10.50 -13.70 -14.48
N THR A 111 11.53 -14.12 -13.73
CA THR A 111 12.93 -14.01 -14.14
C THR A 111 13.58 -15.38 -14.11
N GLU A 112 14.59 -15.58 -14.96
CA GLU A 112 15.45 -16.76 -14.84
C GLU A 112 16.20 -16.69 -13.50
N LYS A 113 16.25 -17.82 -12.80
CA LYS A 113 17.04 -17.91 -11.57
C LYS A 113 18.52 -17.97 -11.98
N PRO A 114 19.38 -17.00 -11.56
CA PRO A 114 20.81 -17.09 -11.82
C PRO A 114 21.34 -18.39 -11.22
N GLN A 115 22.00 -19.21 -12.07
CA GLN A 115 22.75 -20.41 -11.68
C GLN A 115 22.15 -21.30 -10.57
N ALA A 116 20.96 -21.84 -10.78
CA ALA A 116 20.68 -23.13 -10.17
C ALA A 116 21.17 -24.18 -11.20
N THR A 117 22.30 -24.79 -10.93
CA THR A 117 22.62 -26.05 -11.57
C THR A 117 21.44 -26.98 -11.31
N ILE A 118 20.58 -27.13 -12.30
CA ILE A 118 19.55 -28.16 -12.23
C ILE A 118 20.35 -29.44 -12.23
N GLN A 119 20.51 -30.10 -11.08
CA GLN A 119 20.84 -31.51 -11.06
C GLN A 119 19.69 -32.18 -11.80
N GLY A 120 19.90 -32.46 -13.06
CA GLY A 120 18.92 -33.18 -13.85
C GLY A 120 18.62 -34.48 -13.11
N SER A 121 17.34 -34.78 -12.93
CA SER A 121 16.93 -36.14 -12.70
C SER A 121 17.57 -36.94 -13.86
N GLY A 122 18.37 -38.00 -13.57
CA GLY A 122 19.20 -38.69 -14.53
C GLY A 122 18.49 -39.31 -15.74
N ASN A 123 17.24 -38.94 -16.00
CA ASN A 123 16.40 -39.38 -17.10
C ASN A 123 15.95 -38.24 -18.03
N ALA A 124 16.40 -36.97 -17.83
CA ALA A 124 16.07 -35.91 -18.76
C ALA A 124 17.03 -35.98 -19.98
N PRO A 125 16.52 -35.87 -21.24
CA PRO A 125 17.36 -35.75 -22.41
C PRO A 125 18.32 -34.55 -22.26
N GLU A 126 19.61 -34.74 -22.57
CA GLU A 126 20.66 -33.71 -22.49
C GLU A 126 20.34 -32.45 -23.32
N GLU A 127 19.44 -32.57 -24.29
CA GLU A 127 19.00 -31.52 -25.20
C GLU A 127 17.99 -30.55 -24.55
N LEU A 128 17.36 -30.91 -23.42
CA LEU A 128 16.39 -30.07 -22.71
C LEU A 128 17.06 -29.33 -21.54
N LYS A 129 17.63 -28.17 -21.84
CA LYS A 129 18.06 -27.21 -20.78
C LYS A 129 16.87 -26.51 -20.20
N LEU A 130 16.24 -27.12 -19.20
CA LEU A 130 15.15 -26.48 -18.47
C LEU A 130 15.69 -25.34 -17.60
N LYS A 131 15.23 -24.12 -17.84
CA LYS A 131 15.56 -22.95 -17.04
C LYS A 131 14.57 -22.84 -15.90
N LYS A 132 15.08 -22.67 -14.68
CA LYS A 132 14.24 -22.41 -13.53
C LYS A 132 13.90 -20.92 -13.48
N HIS A 133 12.61 -20.60 -13.38
CA HIS A 133 12.12 -19.24 -13.22
C HIS A 133 11.66 -19.02 -11.78
N ILE A 134 11.80 -17.80 -11.32
CA ILE A 134 11.26 -17.33 -10.04
C ILE A 134 10.34 -16.13 -10.29
N ARG A 135 9.28 -16.08 -9.55
CA ARG A 135 8.34 -14.96 -9.54
C ARG A 135 8.91 -13.83 -8.70
N ARG A 136 8.78 -12.59 -9.15
CA ARG A 136 9.26 -11.40 -8.45
C ARG A 136 8.21 -10.31 -8.44
N ALA A 137 8.17 -9.52 -7.38
CA ALA A 137 7.45 -8.27 -7.31
C ALA A 137 8.35 -7.13 -7.80
N PRO A 138 7.81 -6.13 -8.51
CA PRO A 138 8.56 -4.94 -8.95
C PRO A 138 9.03 -4.04 -7.79
N SER A 139 8.33 -4.08 -6.68
CA SER A 139 8.58 -3.33 -5.45
C SER A 139 8.15 -4.17 -4.26
N ASP A 140 8.64 -3.86 -3.08
CA ASP A 140 8.18 -4.39 -1.79
C ASP A 140 6.79 -3.87 -1.40
N HIS A 141 6.28 -2.86 -2.12
CA HIS A 141 4.90 -2.39 -2.02
C HIS A 141 4.13 -2.64 -3.32
N TYR A 142 2.85 -2.95 -3.19
CA TYR A 142 1.93 -3.00 -4.33
C TYR A 142 1.34 -1.62 -4.58
N PRO A 143 1.31 -1.16 -5.85
CA PRO A 143 0.70 0.11 -6.20
C PRO A 143 -0.78 0.16 -5.83
N VAL A 144 -1.21 1.30 -5.28
CA VAL A 144 -2.60 1.59 -4.96
C VAL A 144 -3.18 2.52 -6.01
N LEU A 145 -4.35 2.18 -6.53
CA LEU A 145 -5.05 2.95 -7.55
C LEU A 145 -6.45 3.31 -7.08
N ALA A 146 -6.82 4.59 -7.24
CA ALA A 146 -8.19 5.04 -7.08
C ALA A 146 -8.68 5.77 -8.33
N LYS A 147 -9.89 5.44 -8.78
CA LYS A 147 -10.61 6.23 -9.80
C LYS A 147 -11.61 7.14 -9.10
N LEU A 148 -11.34 8.42 -9.17
CA LEU A 148 -12.11 9.46 -8.52
C LEU A 148 -12.94 10.26 -9.51
N SER A 149 -14.09 10.79 -9.07
CA SER A 149 -14.81 11.88 -9.74
C SER A 149 -15.10 12.97 -8.71
N TYR A 150 -14.82 14.22 -9.07
CA TYR A 150 -15.12 15.36 -8.24
C TYR A 150 -16.49 15.95 -8.66
N GLN A 151 -17.37 16.12 -7.68
CA GLN A 151 -18.74 16.61 -7.92
C GLN A 151 -18.93 18.05 -7.42
N GLY A 152 -17.87 18.63 -6.81
CA GLY A 152 -18.00 19.92 -6.11
C GLY A 152 -18.66 19.73 -4.73
N LYS A 153 -18.75 20.83 -4.03
CA LYS A 153 -19.62 20.93 -2.82
C LYS A 153 -20.98 21.40 -3.23
#